data_aab140f738a9172c8353acc584637ced
#
_entry.id   aab140f738a9172c8353acc584637ced
#
_cell.length_a   1.000
_cell.length_b   1.000
_cell.length_c   1.000
_cell.angle_alpha   90.00
_cell.angle_beta   90.00
_cell.angle_gamma   90.00
#
_symmetry.space_group_name_H-M   'P 1'
#
loop_
_entity.id
_entity.type
_entity.pdbx_description
1 polymer ?
#
loop_
_entity_poly.entity_id
_entity_poly.type
_entity_poly.pdbx_seq_one_letter_code
_entity_poly.pdbx_strand_id
1 'polypeptide(L)'
;IAKLEDVVAGGKKFEYPVSWGIDLASEHERYLTEEVYKQPVIVYNYPKDIKAFYMKLNDDGKTVAAMDVLVPRVGELIGGSQREDDLEALEQRIVAIGQDLETYSSYLDMRRYGNVPHSGFGLGFERLILFATGIENIRDVIPFPRWPGNALY
;
A
#
# COMPACT_ATOMS: atom_id res chain seq x y z
N ILE A 1 -9.39 1.34 -10.40
CA ILE A 1 -9.94 0.02 -10.75
C ILE A 1 -10.64 0.08 -12.12
N ALA A 2 -11.51 1.08 -12.40
CA ALA A 2 -12.28 1.18 -13.65
C ALA A 2 -11.43 0.97 -14.91
N LYS A 3 -10.22 1.55 -14.96
CA LYS A 3 -9.33 1.36 -16.11
C LYS A 3 -8.91 -0.11 -16.34
N LEU A 4 -8.72 -0.88 -15.29
CA LEU A 4 -8.43 -2.32 -15.40
C LEU A 4 -9.68 -3.12 -15.81
N GLU A 5 -10.85 -2.74 -15.29
CA GLU A 5 -12.13 -3.34 -15.67
C GLU A 5 -12.42 -3.11 -17.17
N ASP A 6 -12.17 -1.89 -17.69
CA ASP A 6 -12.30 -1.58 -19.12
C ASP A 6 -11.40 -2.46 -19.98
N VAL A 7 -10.15 -2.67 -19.53
CA VAL A 7 -9.19 -3.51 -20.25
C VAL A 7 -9.61 -4.98 -20.25
N VAL A 8 -10.14 -5.49 -19.13
CA VAL A 8 -10.71 -6.85 -19.05
C VAL A 8 -11.92 -6.99 -19.97
N ALA A 9 -12.81 -6.00 -19.98
CA ALA A 9 -13.95 -5.96 -20.90
C ALA A 9 -13.50 -5.94 -22.38
N GLY A 10 -12.35 -5.33 -22.67
CA GLY A 10 -11.69 -5.33 -23.98
C GLY A 10 -11.00 -6.64 -24.35
N GLY A 11 -11.07 -7.67 -23.50
CA GLY A 11 -10.55 -9.02 -23.79
C GLY A 11 -9.19 -9.36 -23.17
N LYS A 12 -8.56 -8.44 -22.43
CA LYS A 12 -7.34 -8.76 -21.67
C LYS A 12 -7.67 -9.72 -20.53
N LYS A 13 -6.86 -10.75 -20.37
CA LYS A 13 -6.97 -11.71 -19.27
C LYS A 13 -5.82 -11.48 -18.30
N PHE A 14 -6.13 -11.45 -17.02
CA PHE A 14 -5.20 -11.48 -15.91
C PHE A 14 -5.30 -12.85 -15.20
N GLU A 15 -4.27 -13.24 -14.48
CA GLU A 15 -4.28 -14.43 -13.64
C GLU A 15 -5.24 -14.25 -12.46
N TYR A 16 -5.23 -13.05 -11.87
CA TYR A 16 -6.12 -12.67 -10.77
C TYR A 16 -7.28 -11.80 -11.27
N PRO A 17 -8.52 -12.05 -10.83
CA PRO A 17 -9.67 -11.29 -11.29
C PRO A 17 -9.60 -9.83 -10.84
N VAL A 18 -10.07 -8.93 -11.70
CA VAL A 18 -10.17 -7.50 -11.40
C VAL A 18 -11.60 -7.19 -10.96
N SER A 19 -11.75 -6.63 -9.76
CA SER A 19 -13.03 -6.12 -9.26
C SER A 19 -12.79 -5.06 -8.18
N TRP A 20 -13.79 -4.25 -7.88
CA TRP A 20 -13.71 -3.32 -6.75
C TRP A 20 -13.50 -4.07 -5.43
N GLY A 21 -12.61 -3.56 -4.58
CA GLY A 21 -12.35 -4.09 -3.24
C GLY A 21 -11.17 -5.07 -3.17
N ILE A 22 -10.59 -5.46 -4.30
CA ILE A 22 -9.39 -6.31 -4.30
C ILE A 22 -8.14 -5.51 -3.96
N ASP A 23 -7.15 -6.19 -3.41
CA ASP A 23 -5.77 -5.72 -3.47
C ASP A 23 -5.19 -5.99 -4.85
N LEU A 24 -4.47 -5.03 -5.42
CA LEU A 24 -3.89 -5.18 -6.76
C LEU A 24 -2.73 -6.18 -6.71
N ALA A 25 -2.81 -7.21 -7.54
CA ALA A 25 -1.69 -8.09 -7.75
C ALA A 25 -0.59 -7.40 -8.57
N SER A 26 0.64 -7.86 -8.45
CA SER A 26 1.81 -7.30 -9.17
C SER A 26 1.61 -7.23 -10.69
N GLU A 27 0.84 -8.16 -11.27
CA GLU A 27 0.51 -8.11 -12.71
C GLU A 27 -0.36 -6.90 -13.07
N HIS A 28 -1.30 -6.50 -12.19
CA HIS A 28 -2.15 -5.32 -12.38
C HIS A 28 -1.32 -4.03 -12.30
N GLU A 29 -0.45 -3.93 -11.29
CA GLU A 29 0.44 -2.79 -11.08
C GLU A 29 1.40 -2.59 -12.26
N ARG A 30 2.03 -3.67 -12.70
CA ARG A 30 2.94 -3.66 -13.86
C ARG A 30 2.20 -3.32 -15.14
N TYR A 31 1.01 -3.87 -15.35
CA TYR A 31 0.21 -3.53 -16.51
C TYR A 31 -0.12 -2.03 -16.57
N LEU A 32 -0.49 -1.43 -15.43
CA LEU A 32 -0.74 0.01 -15.36
C LEU A 32 0.50 0.83 -15.70
N THR A 33 1.65 0.47 -15.13
CA THR A 33 2.88 1.26 -15.29
C THR A 33 3.61 1.01 -16.60
N GLU A 34 3.55 -0.21 -17.15
CA GLU A 34 4.34 -0.63 -18.31
C GLU A 34 3.56 -0.55 -19.62
N GLU A 35 2.26 -0.86 -19.60
CA GLU A 35 1.44 -0.95 -20.81
C GLU A 35 0.50 0.24 -20.99
N VAL A 36 -0.20 0.64 -19.89
CA VAL A 36 -1.23 1.69 -19.99
C VAL A 36 -0.60 3.08 -19.98
N TYR A 37 0.16 3.41 -18.95
CA TYR A 37 0.67 4.76 -18.74
C TYR A 37 2.14 4.93 -19.15
N LYS A 38 2.93 3.85 -19.18
CA LYS A 38 4.37 3.81 -19.52
C LYS A 38 5.21 4.80 -18.70
N GLN A 39 4.85 4.96 -17.44
CA GLN A 39 5.47 5.88 -16.50
C GLN A 39 5.08 5.49 -15.07
N PRO A 40 5.71 6.09 -14.02
CA PRO A 40 5.24 5.97 -12.65
C PRO A 40 3.78 6.38 -12.51
N VAL A 41 3.02 5.63 -11.70
CA VAL A 41 1.59 5.83 -11.46
C VAL A 41 1.34 5.92 -9.96
N ILE A 42 0.53 6.90 -9.54
CA ILE A 42 0.06 6.97 -8.16
C ILE A 42 -1.35 6.40 -8.11
N VAL A 43 -1.52 5.32 -7.35
CA VAL A 43 -2.84 4.78 -7.00
C VAL A 43 -3.20 5.29 -5.61
N TYR A 44 -4.42 5.80 -5.44
CA TYR A 44 -4.85 6.39 -4.17
C TYR A 44 -6.33 6.09 -3.88
N ASN A 45 -6.77 6.38 -2.65
CA ASN A 45 -8.12 6.10 -2.17
C ASN A 45 -8.45 4.61 -2.25
N TYR A 46 -7.67 3.81 -1.55
CA TYR A 46 -7.85 2.37 -1.48
C TYR A 46 -9.09 1.97 -0.67
N PRO A 47 -9.72 0.83 -0.99
CA PRO A 47 -10.77 0.27 -0.15
C PRO A 47 -10.28 0.08 1.30
N LYS A 48 -11.11 0.50 2.28
CA LYS A 48 -10.74 0.47 3.70
C LYS A 48 -10.44 -0.93 4.24
N ASP A 49 -11.07 -1.95 3.65
CA ASP A 49 -11.03 -3.31 4.18
C ASP A 49 -9.73 -4.05 3.84
N ILE A 50 -8.95 -3.52 2.88
CA ILE A 50 -7.65 -4.08 2.48
C ILE A 50 -6.46 -3.26 2.98
N LYS A 51 -6.68 -2.18 3.71
CA LYS A 51 -5.64 -1.31 4.24
C LYS A 51 -5.67 -1.23 5.76
N ALA A 52 -4.54 -0.83 6.35
CA ALA A 52 -4.35 -0.81 7.80
C ALA A 52 -5.32 0.13 8.54
N PHE A 53 -5.67 -0.24 9.76
CA PHE A 53 -6.64 0.45 10.60
C PHE A 53 -6.29 1.92 10.88
N TYR A 54 -5.01 2.27 10.88
CA TYR A 54 -4.53 3.61 11.20
C TYR A 54 -4.62 4.62 10.05
N MET A 55 -5.03 4.19 8.88
CA MET A 55 -5.19 5.06 7.72
C MET A 55 -6.51 5.81 7.83
N LYS A 56 -6.47 7.13 7.57
CA LYS A 56 -7.64 7.99 7.68
C LYS A 56 -8.75 7.57 6.74
N LEU A 57 -9.94 7.40 7.28
CA LEU A 57 -11.13 7.11 6.50
C LEU A 57 -11.54 8.36 5.71
N ASN A 58 -11.84 8.20 4.43
CA ASN A 58 -12.41 9.26 3.61
C ASN A 58 -13.91 9.46 3.92
N ASP A 59 -14.45 10.61 3.54
CA ASP A 59 -15.84 10.98 3.80
C ASP A 59 -16.87 10.04 3.16
N ASP A 60 -16.44 9.25 2.16
CA ASP A 60 -17.28 8.23 1.51
C ASP A 60 -17.56 7.00 2.41
N GLY A 61 -16.86 6.88 3.53
CA GLY A 61 -16.92 5.75 4.47
C GLY A 61 -16.47 4.41 3.90
N LYS A 62 -15.96 4.36 2.69
CA LYS A 62 -15.59 3.15 1.93
C LYS A 62 -14.10 3.07 1.63
N THR A 63 -13.45 4.21 1.47
CA THR A 63 -12.04 4.29 1.11
C THR A 63 -11.23 4.97 2.21
N VAL A 64 -9.92 4.78 2.16
CA VAL A 64 -8.93 5.43 3.04
C VAL A 64 -8.00 6.33 2.23
N ALA A 65 -7.52 7.40 2.85
CA ALA A 65 -6.57 8.35 2.28
C ALA A 65 -5.15 7.75 2.21
N ALA A 66 -5.05 6.61 1.54
CA ALA A 66 -3.80 5.91 1.24
C ALA A 66 -3.36 6.19 -0.19
N MET A 67 -2.07 6.07 -0.43
CA MET A 67 -1.49 6.14 -1.77
C MET A 67 -0.30 5.19 -1.89
N ASP A 68 -0.15 4.60 -3.07
CA ASP A 68 1.03 3.84 -3.45
C ASP A 68 1.59 4.42 -4.76
N VAL A 69 2.90 4.61 -4.81
CA VAL A 69 3.62 5.00 -6.02
C VAL A 69 4.16 3.74 -6.68
N LEU A 70 3.60 3.41 -7.81
CA LEU A 70 3.99 2.27 -8.64
C LEU A 70 4.98 2.72 -9.71
N VAL A 71 6.03 1.95 -9.92
CA VAL A 71 7.01 2.20 -10.99
C VAL A 71 7.20 0.97 -11.89
N PRO A 72 7.52 1.18 -13.16
CA PRO A 72 7.75 0.07 -14.10
C PRO A 72 8.80 -0.91 -13.57
N ARG A 73 8.63 -2.19 -13.84
CA ARG A 73 9.50 -3.33 -13.49
C ARG A 73 9.55 -3.70 -12.01
N VAL A 74 9.28 -2.75 -11.10
CA VAL A 74 9.39 -2.95 -9.65
C VAL A 74 8.03 -3.12 -8.98
N GLY A 75 7.00 -2.39 -9.43
CA GLY A 75 5.71 -2.28 -8.76
C GLY A 75 5.73 -1.17 -7.70
N GLU A 76 5.16 -1.41 -6.52
CA GLU A 76 5.12 -0.42 -5.43
C GLU A 76 6.54 -0.05 -4.97
N LEU A 77 6.88 1.23 -5.11
CA LEU A 77 8.11 1.82 -4.62
C LEU A 77 7.91 2.56 -3.30
N ILE A 78 6.80 3.27 -3.18
CA ILE A 78 6.42 4.04 -2.01
C ILE A 78 4.99 3.70 -1.65
N GLY A 79 4.74 3.44 -0.37
CA GLY A 79 3.40 3.36 0.19
C GLY A 79 3.22 4.38 1.31
N GLY A 80 2.06 5.03 1.38
CA GLY A 80 1.80 6.04 2.38
C GLY A 80 0.33 6.31 2.61
N SER A 81 0.04 7.08 3.67
CA SER A 81 -1.32 7.52 3.95
C SER A 81 -1.35 8.76 4.84
N GLN A 82 -2.44 9.49 4.80
CA GLN A 82 -2.86 10.30 5.92
C GLN A 82 -3.21 9.37 7.08
N ARG A 83 -2.87 9.76 8.30
CA ARG A 83 -3.14 8.97 9.51
C ARG A 83 -4.49 9.39 10.10
N GLU A 84 -5.20 8.40 10.68
CA GLU A 84 -6.41 8.73 11.43
C GLU A 84 -6.03 9.55 12.66
N ASP A 85 -6.56 10.74 12.71
CA ASP A 85 -6.31 11.72 13.75
C ASP A 85 -7.50 11.86 14.73
N ASP A 86 -8.64 11.29 14.42
CA ASP A 86 -9.77 11.18 15.32
C ASP A 86 -9.61 9.95 16.23
N LEU A 87 -9.64 10.18 17.55
CA LEU A 87 -9.44 9.12 18.55
C LEU A 87 -10.56 8.09 18.49
N GLU A 88 -11.81 8.54 18.44
CA GLU A 88 -12.97 7.64 18.46
C GLU A 88 -13.03 6.78 17.21
N ALA A 89 -12.80 7.38 16.03
CA ALA A 89 -12.73 6.66 14.76
C ALA A 89 -11.60 5.61 14.77
N LEU A 90 -10.44 5.94 15.35
CA LEU A 90 -9.31 5.03 15.47
C LEU A 90 -9.63 3.84 16.40
N GLU A 91 -10.22 4.10 17.57
CA GLU A 91 -10.65 3.07 18.53
C GLU A 91 -11.67 2.12 17.89
N GLN A 92 -12.67 2.66 17.19
CA GLN A 92 -13.67 1.87 16.47
C GLN A 92 -13.04 0.96 15.42
N ARG A 93 -12.04 1.44 14.69
CA ARG A 93 -11.35 0.62 13.68
C ARG A 93 -10.50 -0.48 14.29
N ILE A 94 -9.82 -0.23 15.40
CA ILE A 94 -9.05 -1.25 16.15
C ILE A 94 -9.98 -2.37 16.60
N VAL A 95 -11.12 -2.03 17.20
CA VAL A 95 -12.11 -3.00 17.65
C VAL A 95 -12.71 -3.78 16.46
N ALA A 96 -13.02 -3.09 15.36
CA ALA A 96 -13.61 -3.72 14.17
C ALA A 96 -12.72 -4.79 13.54
N ILE A 97 -11.39 -4.68 13.65
CA ILE A 97 -10.44 -5.71 13.19
C ILE A 97 -10.12 -6.77 14.25
N GLY A 98 -10.85 -6.76 15.40
CA GLY A 98 -10.69 -7.75 16.46
C GLY A 98 -9.45 -7.56 17.34
N GLN A 99 -8.89 -6.36 17.36
CA GLN A 99 -7.73 -6.05 18.20
C GLN A 99 -8.15 -5.43 19.54
N ASP A 100 -7.29 -5.59 20.54
CA ASP A 100 -7.50 -5.03 21.88
C ASP A 100 -6.94 -3.60 21.98
N LEU A 101 -7.76 -2.68 22.52
CA LEU A 101 -7.39 -1.28 22.70
C LEU A 101 -6.22 -1.10 23.69
N GLU A 102 -6.09 -1.97 24.69
CA GLU A 102 -5.01 -1.89 25.67
C GLU A 102 -3.65 -2.06 25.02
N THR A 103 -3.55 -2.98 24.07
CA THR A 103 -2.33 -3.21 23.26
C THR A 103 -1.88 -1.95 22.52
N TYR A 104 -2.83 -1.10 22.12
CA TYR A 104 -2.56 0.15 21.40
C TYR A 104 -2.63 1.41 22.26
N SER A 105 -2.67 1.27 23.60
CA SER A 105 -2.87 2.41 24.52
C SER A 105 -1.91 3.57 24.26
N SER A 106 -0.61 3.31 24.15
CA SER A 106 0.40 4.35 23.88
C SER A 106 0.25 5.00 22.51
N TYR A 107 -0.25 4.27 21.51
CA TYR A 107 -0.55 4.80 20.19
C TYR A 107 -1.80 5.68 20.20
N LEU A 108 -2.82 5.30 20.97
CA LEU A 108 -4.04 6.08 21.18
C LEU A 108 -3.76 7.36 21.99
N ASP A 109 -2.84 7.32 22.94
CA ASP A 109 -2.44 8.48 23.74
C ASP A 109 -1.91 9.63 22.89
N MET A 110 -1.27 9.34 21.76
CA MET A 110 -0.86 10.37 20.79
C MET A 110 -2.04 11.12 20.15
N ARG A 111 -3.27 10.63 20.27
CA ARG A 111 -4.50 11.31 19.84
C ARG A 111 -5.23 11.92 21.06
N ARG A 112 -5.12 11.28 22.20
CA ARG A 112 -5.79 11.72 23.44
C ARG A 112 -5.17 12.98 24.03
N TYR A 113 -3.85 13.11 24.01
CA TYR A 113 -3.12 14.21 24.65
C TYR A 113 -2.66 15.32 23.71
N GLY A 114 -2.95 15.22 22.46
CA GLY A 114 -2.67 16.25 21.47
C GLY A 114 -2.61 15.66 20.08
N ASN A 115 -3.26 16.31 19.16
CA ASN A 115 -3.44 15.77 17.81
C ASN A 115 -3.35 16.86 16.76
N VAL A 116 -2.70 16.50 15.65
CA VAL A 116 -2.64 17.31 14.43
C VAL A 116 -2.81 16.40 13.22
N PRO A 117 -3.43 16.89 12.13
CA PRO A 117 -3.43 16.15 10.88
C PRO A 117 -1.99 15.84 10.45
N HIS A 118 -1.71 14.58 10.20
CA HIS A 118 -0.38 14.13 9.80
C HIS A 118 -0.45 12.97 8.82
N SER A 119 0.62 12.80 8.07
CA SER A 119 0.78 11.73 7.10
C SER A 119 2.14 11.07 7.25
N GLY A 120 2.27 9.90 6.70
CA GLY A 120 3.55 9.18 6.66
C GLY A 120 3.64 8.32 5.41
N PHE A 121 4.87 8.07 4.99
CA PHE A 121 5.16 7.15 3.89
C PHE A 121 6.39 6.30 4.19
N GLY A 122 6.47 5.16 3.54
CA GLY A 122 7.65 4.32 3.48
C GLY A 122 8.15 4.23 2.04
N LEU A 123 9.44 4.33 1.84
CA LEU A 123 10.10 4.09 0.56
C LEU A 123 10.97 2.84 0.69
N GLY A 124 10.74 1.85 -0.17
CA GLY A 124 11.58 0.65 -0.25
C GLY A 124 12.93 1.01 -0.85
N PHE A 125 13.98 1.13 -0.01
CA PHE A 125 15.31 1.55 -0.48
C PHE A 125 15.89 0.56 -1.50
N GLU A 126 15.76 -0.72 -1.25
CA GLU A 126 16.19 -1.77 -2.17
C GLU A 126 15.40 -1.72 -3.49
N ARG A 127 14.10 -1.44 -3.43
CA ARG A 127 13.26 -1.24 -4.62
C ARG A 127 13.69 0.00 -5.41
N LEU A 128 14.11 1.06 -4.72
CA LEU A 128 14.68 2.25 -5.36
C LEU A 128 15.97 1.92 -6.12
N ILE A 129 16.84 1.10 -5.52
CA ILE A 129 18.08 0.65 -6.18
C ILE A 129 17.75 -0.21 -7.41
N LEU A 130 16.81 -1.17 -7.30
CA LEU A 130 16.32 -1.95 -8.46
C LEU A 130 15.84 -1.03 -9.59
N PHE A 131 15.02 -0.03 -9.25
CA PHE A 131 14.48 0.90 -10.23
C PHE A 131 15.58 1.74 -10.91
N ALA A 132 16.52 2.26 -10.13
CA ALA A 132 17.59 3.13 -10.61
C ALA A 132 18.66 2.39 -11.42
N THR A 133 18.99 1.15 -11.05
CA THR A 133 20.07 0.37 -11.66
C THR A 133 19.62 -0.58 -12.74
N GLY A 134 18.34 -0.98 -12.73
CA GLY A 134 17.81 -1.99 -13.61
C GLY A 134 18.13 -3.43 -13.21
N ILE A 135 18.72 -3.65 -12.05
CA ILE A 135 18.93 -4.99 -11.48
C ILE A 135 17.56 -5.62 -11.21
N GLU A 136 17.39 -6.89 -11.51
CA GLU A 136 16.09 -7.58 -11.41
C GLU A 136 15.89 -8.29 -10.07
N ASN A 137 16.97 -8.81 -9.48
CA ASN A 137 16.89 -9.59 -8.25
C ASN A 137 17.20 -8.71 -7.02
N ILE A 138 16.23 -8.58 -6.11
CA ILE A 138 16.40 -7.77 -4.90
C ILE A 138 17.54 -8.23 -3.99
N ARG A 139 17.93 -9.50 -4.05
CA ARG A 139 19.08 -10.02 -3.28
C ARG A 139 20.40 -9.41 -3.71
N ASP A 140 20.50 -8.99 -4.97
CA ASP A 140 21.73 -8.42 -5.54
C ASP A 140 21.93 -6.94 -5.17
N VAL A 141 20.92 -6.32 -4.56
CA VAL A 141 20.98 -4.92 -4.09
C VAL A 141 20.98 -4.79 -2.56
N ILE A 142 21.02 -5.92 -1.86
CA ILE A 142 21.10 -5.99 -0.39
C ILE A 142 22.51 -6.44 -0.01
N PRO A 143 23.25 -5.70 0.83
CA PRO A 143 24.63 -6.06 1.22
C PRO A 143 24.75 -7.44 1.90
N PHE A 144 23.71 -7.81 2.70
CA PHE A 144 23.66 -9.07 3.43
C PHE A 144 22.29 -9.72 3.22
N PRO A 145 22.02 -10.26 2.02
CA PRO A 145 20.70 -10.79 1.70
C PRO A 145 20.41 -12.08 2.48
N ARG A 146 19.18 -12.19 3.00
CA ARG A 146 18.72 -13.37 3.74
C ARG A 146 17.52 -13.98 3.02
N TRP A 147 17.49 -15.30 2.97
CA TRP A 147 16.35 -16.07 2.45
C TRP A 147 16.27 -17.42 3.17
N PRO A 148 15.17 -18.18 3.04
CA PRO A 148 15.07 -19.50 3.65
C PRO A 148 16.27 -20.37 3.27
N GLY A 149 16.97 -20.88 4.28
CA GLY A 149 18.21 -21.67 4.11
C GLY A 149 19.50 -20.85 3.98
N ASN A 150 19.45 -19.52 4.01
CA ASN A 150 20.63 -18.67 4.00
C ASN A 150 20.50 -17.48 4.95
N ALA A 151 21.26 -17.49 6.03
CA ALA A 151 21.39 -16.42 7.02
C ALA A 151 22.80 -16.46 7.64
N LEU A 152 23.82 -16.32 6.79
CA LEU A 152 25.23 -16.48 7.20
C LEU A 152 25.80 -15.27 7.94
N TYR A 153 25.10 -14.10 7.87
CA TYR A 153 25.51 -12.84 8.50
C TYR A 153 24.34 -12.17 9.21
#